data_8dacb89b8359595127df2d82b5ba1c2f
#
_entry.id   8dacb89b8359595127df2d82b5ba1c2f
#
_cell.length_a   1.000
_cell.length_b   1.000
_cell.length_c   1.000
_cell.angle_alpha   90.00
_cell.angle_beta   90.00
_cell.angle_gamma   90.00
#
_symmetry.space_group_name_H-M   'P 1'
#
loop_
_entity.id
_entity.type
_entity.pdbx_description
1 polymer ?
#
loop_
_entity_poly.entity_id
_entity_poly.type
_entity_poly.pdbx_seq_one_letter_code
_entity_poly.pdbx_strand_id
1 'polypeptide(L)'
;MYTSKNFQIRDEETFSLCIPTDRDYKILQLTDLHLGFGMFSGKKDRLALAAVTELVRRTEPDLIVLTGDSVFPFFPKSGTMNNRKQAQKLLAFLDGFQIPYTFVFGNHDCEMGSACNKEQLAEIFATGKYAVFTKGRYEHSPQNPIAGVGNFVLDLTDGEGRVLLPLIHLDSNMYGDGWFFSGFDCIHEDQTDWCMEKLNERKVPAMAFFHMPPAEFKEAYEKMKLGDHSVIYEHGSIGEKDEYFGISNRSPHFFEKSVDNGWLKWIFCGHDHLNTLSLTYKGIRMTYGMSIDYLGYSGIAKQYIQRGATLITHKTDGNIDITMVPLTTVVSTRVRGA
;
A
#
# COMPACT_ATOMS: atom_id res chain seq x y z
N MET A 1 -0.96 -20.90 -12.76
CA MET A 1 -2.36 -20.50 -12.72
C MET A 1 -2.82 -20.62 -11.28
N TYR A 2 -2.94 -19.48 -10.57
CA TYR A 2 -3.42 -19.50 -9.18
C TYR A 2 -4.89 -19.92 -9.19
N THR A 3 -5.18 -21.04 -8.57
CA THR A 3 -6.54 -21.44 -8.29
C THR A 3 -6.87 -20.97 -6.88
N SER A 4 -8.13 -20.69 -6.58
CA SER A 4 -8.65 -20.30 -5.26
C SER A 4 -8.32 -21.31 -4.12
N LYS A 5 -7.51 -22.34 -4.41
CA LYS A 5 -7.11 -23.40 -3.48
C LYS A 5 -5.85 -23.11 -2.65
N ASN A 6 -5.03 -22.12 -3.03
CA ASN A 6 -3.78 -21.81 -2.30
C ASN A 6 -3.95 -20.78 -1.19
N PHE A 7 -5.14 -20.22 -1.08
CA PHE A 7 -5.50 -19.17 -0.16
C PHE A 7 -6.53 -19.70 0.85
N GLN A 8 -6.28 -19.49 2.12
CA GLN A 8 -7.16 -19.92 3.22
C GLN A 8 -7.48 -18.75 4.15
N ILE A 9 -8.73 -18.66 4.54
CA ILE A 9 -9.17 -17.79 5.63
C ILE A 9 -8.92 -18.55 6.94
N ARG A 10 -8.10 -18.00 7.82
CA ARG A 10 -7.79 -18.56 9.13
C ARG A 10 -8.80 -18.10 10.17
N ASP A 11 -9.07 -16.81 10.17
CA ASP A 11 -10.07 -16.13 11.00
C ASP A 11 -10.53 -14.84 10.32
N GLU A 12 -11.26 -13.97 11.02
CA GLU A 12 -11.78 -12.72 10.48
C GLU A 12 -10.70 -11.68 10.11
N GLU A 13 -9.47 -11.84 10.60
CA GLU A 13 -8.35 -10.91 10.42
C GLU A 13 -7.13 -11.54 9.75
N THR A 14 -7.13 -12.86 9.57
CA THR A 14 -5.94 -13.60 9.14
C THR A 14 -6.23 -14.48 7.93
N PHE A 15 -5.44 -14.28 6.91
CA PHE A 15 -5.38 -15.15 5.75
C PHE A 15 -4.04 -15.89 5.71
N SER A 16 -3.99 -17.02 5.02
CA SER A 16 -2.74 -17.65 4.67
C SER A 16 -2.70 -17.98 3.18
N LEU A 17 -1.54 -17.79 2.58
CA LEU A 17 -1.26 -18.11 1.20
C LEU A 17 -0.01 -18.98 1.14
N CYS A 18 -0.17 -20.23 0.68
CA CYS A 18 0.97 -21.12 0.47
C CYS A 18 1.76 -20.66 -0.76
N ILE A 19 3.05 -20.38 -0.56
CA ILE A 19 3.96 -19.93 -1.61
C ILE A 19 4.97 -21.02 -2.00
N PRO A 20 5.48 -21.02 -3.23
CA PRO A 20 6.56 -21.92 -3.62
C PRO A 20 7.84 -21.60 -2.84
N THR A 21 8.58 -22.63 -2.44
CA THR A 21 9.88 -22.50 -1.76
C THR A 21 11.06 -22.86 -2.67
N ASP A 22 10.79 -23.31 -3.87
CA ASP A 22 11.76 -23.72 -4.89
C ASP A 22 12.09 -22.61 -5.92
N ARG A 23 11.41 -21.48 -5.84
CA ARG A 23 11.66 -20.28 -6.63
C ARG A 23 11.37 -19.02 -5.83
N ASP A 24 11.90 -17.92 -6.30
CA ASP A 24 11.62 -16.60 -5.75
C ASP A 24 10.12 -16.26 -5.85
N TYR A 25 9.57 -15.60 -4.83
CA TYR A 25 8.19 -15.12 -4.77
C TYR A 25 8.17 -13.60 -4.90
N LYS A 26 7.41 -13.10 -5.86
CA LYS A 26 7.40 -11.70 -6.26
C LYS A 26 6.13 -10.99 -5.81
N ILE A 27 6.28 -9.92 -5.05
CA ILE A 27 5.19 -9.05 -4.61
C ILE A 27 5.35 -7.70 -5.33
N LEU A 28 4.30 -7.25 -6.03
CA LEU A 28 4.28 -5.95 -6.70
C LEU A 28 3.46 -4.96 -5.88
N GLN A 29 4.12 -3.98 -5.27
CA GLN A 29 3.44 -2.86 -4.65
C GLN A 29 3.04 -1.85 -5.73
N LEU A 30 1.76 -1.51 -5.76
CA LEU A 30 1.17 -0.42 -6.54
C LEU A 30 0.56 0.59 -5.56
N THR A 31 0.69 1.88 -5.83
CA THR A 31 0.14 2.92 -4.97
C THR A 31 -0.35 4.11 -5.77
N ASP A 32 -1.29 4.87 -5.22
CA ASP A 32 -1.76 6.14 -5.77
C ASP A 32 -2.21 6.01 -7.23
N LEU A 33 -3.10 5.07 -7.53
CA LEU A 33 -3.62 4.88 -8.89
C LEU A 33 -4.58 6.00 -9.28
N HIS A 34 -5.33 6.53 -8.33
CA HIS A 34 -6.31 7.61 -8.50
C HIS A 34 -7.26 7.39 -9.68
N LEU A 35 -7.83 6.18 -9.80
CA LEU A 35 -8.74 5.85 -10.90
C LEU A 35 -10.09 6.55 -10.70
N GLY A 36 -10.41 7.44 -11.61
CA GLY A 36 -11.63 8.25 -11.55
C GLY A 36 -12.86 7.54 -12.10
N PHE A 37 -12.72 6.83 -13.22
CA PHE A 37 -13.79 6.16 -13.96
C PHE A 37 -15.05 7.02 -14.19
N GLY A 38 -14.87 8.33 -14.18
CA GLY A 38 -15.91 9.32 -14.38
C GLY A 38 -15.86 9.99 -15.75
N MET A 39 -16.70 11.02 -15.92
CA MET A 39 -16.82 11.68 -17.23
C MET A 39 -15.57 12.50 -17.64
N PHE A 40 -14.72 12.90 -16.68
CA PHE A 40 -13.56 13.74 -16.97
C PHE A 40 -12.23 12.98 -16.90
N SER A 41 -12.20 11.75 -16.40
CA SER A 41 -10.97 11.00 -16.14
C SER A 41 -10.60 9.96 -17.19
N GLY A 42 -11.47 9.66 -18.15
CA GLY A 42 -11.35 8.48 -19.02
C GLY A 42 -10.04 8.33 -19.79
N LYS A 43 -9.37 9.44 -20.21
CA LYS A 43 -8.03 9.35 -20.83
C LYS A 43 -6.98 8.97 -19.79
N LYS A 44 -7.04 9.59 -18.63
CA LYS A 44 -6.07 9.40 -17.53
C LYS A 44 -6.21 8.00 -16.93
N ASP A 45 -7.45 7.52 -16.76
CA ASP A 45 -7.73 6.15 -16.33
C ASP A 45 -7.13 5.12 -17.27
N ARG A 46 -7.28 5.31 -18.59
CA ARG A 46 -6.67 4.40 -19.58
C ARG A 46 -5.14 4.37 -19.49
N LEU A 47 -4.51 5.51 -19.21
CA LEU A 47 -3.05 5.58 -19.03
C LEU A 47 -2.62 4.84 -17.77
N ALA A 48 -3.31 5.03 -16.65
CA ALA A 48 -3.02 4.34 -15.39
C ALA A 48 -3.21 2.82 -15.53
N LEU A 49 -4.31 2.38 -16.13
CA LEU A 49 -4.57 0.95 -16.37
C LEU A 49 -3.54 0.33 -17.32
N ALA A 50 -3.13 1.05 -18.38
CA ALA A 50 -2.08 0.59 -19.27
C ALA A 50 -0.72 0.48 -18.57
N ALA A 51 -0.40 1.44 -17.69
CA ALA A 51 0.82 1.41 -16.89
C ALA A 51 0.84 0.20 -15.95
N VAL A 52 -0.24 -0.04 -15.21
CA VAL A 52 -0.38 -1.22 -14.35
C VAL A 52 -0.24 -2.51 -15.16
N THR A 53 -0.93 -2.61 -16.31
CA THR A 53 -0.86 -3.79 -17.18
C THR A 53 0.58 -4.09 -17.61
N GLU A 54 1.33 -3.05 -18.01
CA GLU A 54 2.72 -3.24 -18.43
C GLU A 54 3.64 -3.58 -17.26
N LEU A 55 3.46 -2.97 -16.09
CA LEU A 55 4.22 -3.31 -14.88
C LEU A 55 3.99 -4.77 -14.48
N VAL A 56 2.74 -5.23 -14.45
CA VAL A 56 2.39 -6.62 -14.15
C VAL A 56 3.00 -7.59 -15.17
N ARG A 57 2.86 -7.28 -16.48
CA ARG A 57 3.42 -8.11 -17.55
C ARG A 57 4.94 -8.24 -17.44
N ARG A 58 5.64 -7.17 -17.08
CA ARG A 58 7.10 -7.15 -17.02
C ARG A 58 7.65 -7.81 -15.77
N THR A 59 7.00 -7.61 -14.62
CA THR A 59 7.48 -8.14 -13.35
C THR A 59 7.01 -9.56 -13.09
N GLU A 60 5.88 -9.97 -13.71
CA GLU A 60 5.24 -11.27 -13.49
C GLU A 60 5.11 -11.57 -11.99
N PRO A 61 4.34 -10.73 -11.24
CA PRO A 61 4.25 -10.88 -9.81
C PRO A 61 3.34 -12.05 -9.42
N ASP A 62 3.60 -12.61 -8.26
CA ASP A 62 2.77 -13.65 -7.63
C ASP A 62 1.67 -13.06 -6.75
N LEU A 63 1.86 -11.83 -6.27
CA LEU A 63 0.94 -11.06 -5.43
C LEU A 63 1.02 -9.58 -5.80
N ILE A 64 -0.13 -8.90 -5.81
CA ILE A 64 -0.20 -7.44 -5.96
C ILE A 64 -0.67 -6.86 -4.63
N VAL A 65 0.01 -5.84 -4.12
CA VAL A 65 -0.37 -5.09 -2.92
C VAL A 65 -0.66 -3.64 -3.31
N LEU A 66 -1.90 -3.18 -3.10
CA LEU A 66 -2.28 -1.79 -3.32
C LEU A 66 -2.20 -1.02 -2.00
N THR A 67 -1.33 -0.02 -1.95
CA THR A 67 -1.07 0.77 -0.74
C THR A 67 -1.81 2.12 -0.73
N GLY A 68 -3.12 2.08 -1.03
CA GLY A 68 -4.03 3.20 -0.90
C GLY A 68 -4.16 4.09 -2.13
N ASP A 69 -5.12 4.99 -2.07
CA ASP A 69 -5.50 5.93 -3.14
C ASP A 69 -5.71 5.23 -4.48
N SER A 70 -6.41 4.11 -4.42
CA SER A 70 -6.71 3.26 -5.57
C SER A 70 -7.79 3.87 -6.46
N VAL A 71 -8.79 4.53 -5.86
CA VAL A 71 -9.88 5.23 -6.54
C VAL A 71 -9.93 6.70 -6.14
N PHE A 72 -10.54 7.54 -6.99
CA PHE A 72 -10.57 8.99 -6.79
C PHE A 72 -11.96 9.58 -7.03
N PRO A 73 -12.86 9.51 -6.04
CA PRO A 73 -14.22 10.04 -6.13
C PRO A 73 -14.25 11.56 -5.86
N PHE A 74 -13.58 12.34 -6.71
CA PHE A 74 -13.51 13.80 -6.58
C PHE A 74 -14.06 14.47 -7.85
N PHE A 75 -15.30 14.92 -7.79
CA PHE A 75 -16.06 15.41 -8.95
C PHE A 75 -15.31 16.41 -9.85
N PRO A 76 -14.62 17.42 -9.32
CA PRO A 76 -13.93 18.41 -10.17
C PRO A 76 -12.86 17.78 -11.10
N LYS A 77 -12.25 16.67 -10.72
CA LYS A 77 -11.22 16.00 -11.51
C LYS A 77 -11.69 14.71 -12.17
N SER A 78 -12.36 13.84 -11.43
CA SER A 78 -12.84 12.57 -11.96
C SER A 78 -14.16 12.69 -12.74
N GLY A 79 -15.01 13.65 -12.38
CA GLY A 79 -16.36 13.78 -12.93
C GLY A 79 -17.39 12.87 -12.25
N THR A 80 -17.08 12.34 -11.06
CA THR A 80 -17.99 11.51 -10.27
C THR A 80 -17.58 11.49 -8.80
N MET A 81 -18.57 11.25 -7.91
CA MET A 81 -18.37 10.93 -6.50
C MET A 81 -18.70 9.45 -6.20
N ASN A 82 -18.85 8.61 -7.24
CA ASN A 82 -19.32 7.25 -7.09
C ASN A 82 -18.16 6.25 -6.93
N ASN A 83 -17.56 6.21 -5.73
CA ASN A 83 -16.48 5.29 -5.39
C ASN A 83 -16.92 3.81 -5.44
N ARG A 84 -18.22 3.49 -5.27
CA ARG A 84 -18.76 2.15 -5.49
C ARG A 84 -18.46 1.65 -6.91
N LYS A 85 -18.82 2.45 -7.92
CA LYS A 85 -18.55 2.09 -9.34
C LYS A 85 -17.08 2.07 -9.66
N GLN A 86 -16.31 2.97 -9.05
CA GLN A 86 -14.85 3.01 -9.22
C GLN A 86 -14.22 1.71 -8.70
N ALA A 87 -14.54 1.30 -7.48
CA ALA A 87 -14.07 0.05 -6.87
C ALA A 87 -14.47 -1.18 -7.71
N GLN A 88 -15.72 -1.28 -8.14
CA GLN A 88 -16.18 -2.39 -8.98
C GLN A 88 -15.39 -2.51 -10.29
N LYS A 89 -15.07 -1.38 -10.93
CA LYS A 89 -14.27 -1.38 -12.16
C LYS A 89 -12.80 -1.74 -11.89
N LEU A 90 -12.25 -1.27 -10.78
CA LEU A 90 -10.90 -1.63 -10.35
C LEU A 90 -10.81 -3.14 -10.09
N LEU A 91 -11.77 -3.72 -9.35
CA LEU A 91 -11.82 -5.15 -9.08
C LEU A 91 -11.89 -5.97 -10.37
N ALA A 92 -12.79 -5.59 -11.30
CA ALA A 92 -12.92 -6.28 -12.59
C ALA A 92 -11.59 -6.22 -13.40
N PHE A 93 -10.86 -5.13 -13.32
CA PHE A 93 -9.56 -4.98 -13.96
C PHE A 93 -8.49 -5.88 -13.31
N LEU A 94 -8.39 -5.86 -11.98
CA LEU A 94 -7.42 -6.67 -11.23
C LEU A 94 -7.70 -8.17 -11.36
N ASP A 95 -8.97 -8.56 -11.29
CA ASP A 95 -9.40 -9.95 -11.49
C ASP A 95 -9.01 -10.50 -12.87
N GLY A 96 -8.88 -9.62 -13.87
CA GLY A 96 -8.40 -9.98 -15.20
C GLY A 96 -6.98 -10.53 -15.23
N PHE A 97 -6.14 -10.18 -14.27
CA PHE A 97 -4.77 -10.74 -14.17
C PHE A 97 -4.74 -12.14 -13.59
N GLN A 98 -5.77 -12.56 -12.86
CA GLN A 98 -5.82 -13.85 -12.15
C GLN A 98 -4.67 -14.02 -11.13
N ILE A 99 -4.20 -12.93 -10.56
CA ILE A 99 -3.17 -12.86 -9.53
C ILE A 99 -3.86 -12.43 -8.23
N PRO A 100 -3.56 -13.04 -7.06
CA PRO A 100 -4.03 -12.54 -5.78
C PRO A 100 -3.64 -11.08 -5.56
N TYR A 101 -4.52 -10.30 -4.93
CA TYR A 101 -4.22 -8.92 -4.59
C TYR A 101 -4.82 -8.52 -3.25
N THR A 102 -4.13 -7.58 -2.59
CA THR A 102 -4.53 -7.01 -1.30
C THR A 102 -4.69 -5.51 -1.41
N PHE A 103 -5.37 -4.90 -0.43
CA PHE A 103 -5.58 -3.45 -0.35
C PHE A 103 -5.28 -2.93 1.04
N VAL A 104 -4.87 -1.66 1.11
CA VAL A 104 -5.10 -0.77 2.24
C VAL A 104 -5.77 0.50 1.72
N PHE A 105 -6.48 1.22 2.56
CA PHE A 105 -7.12 2.48 2.19
C PHE A 105 -6.12 3.63 2.22
N GLY A 106 -6.28 4.55 1.26
CA GLY A 106 -5.70 5.89 1.30
C GLY A 106 -6.75 6.94 1.68
N ASN A 107 -6.30 8.19 1.79
CA ASN A 107 -7.18 9.28 2.19
C ASN A 107 -8.16 9.70 1.09
N HIS A 108 -7.88 9.38 -0.16
CA HIS A 108 -8.75 9.72 -1.29
C HIS A 108 -9.78 8.65 -1.67
N ASP A 109 -9.67 7.41 -1.19
CA ASP A 109 -10.60 6.35 -1.56
C ASP A 109 -12.05 6.64 -1.12
N CYS A 110 -12.21 7.43 -0.04
CA CYS A 110 -13.50 7.77 0.56
C CYS A 110 -13.65 9.29 0.81
N GLU A 111 -13.49 10.09 -0.22
CA GLU A 111 -13.67 11.56 -0.14
C GLU A 111 -15.06 11.94 0.40
N MET A 112 -15.12 13.11 1.04
CA MET A 112 -16.39 13.64 1.56
C MET A 112 -17.43 13.75 0.43
N GLY A 113 -18.61 13.19 0.66
CA GLY A 113 -19.70 13.13 -0.33
C GLY A 113 -19.62 11.93 -1.28
N SER A 114 -18.68 11.01 -1.07
CA SER A 114 -18.64 9.75 -1.82
C SER A 114 -19.87 8.91 -1.61
N ALA A 115 -20.23 8.07 -2.60
CA ALA A 115 -21.39 7.20 -2.56
C ALA A 115 -21.32 6.12 -1.47
N CYS A 116 -20.13 5.72 -1.07
CA CYS A 116 -19.90 4.76 0.00
C CYS A 116 -18.90 5.36 1.01
N ASN A 117 -19.16 5.10 2.30
CA ASN A 117 -18.17 5.24 3.34
C ASN A 117 -17.11 4.11 3.26
N LYS A 118 -16.09 4.17 4.09
CA LYS A 118 -14.97 3.24 4.08
C LYS A 118 -15.41 1.79 4.35
N GLU A 119 -16.31 1.56 5.30
CA GLU A 119 -16.83 0.23 5.61
C GLU A 119 -17.59 -0.40 4.44
N GLN A 120 -18.48 0.38 3.82
CA GLN A 120 -19.23 -0.07 2.63
C GLN A 120 -18.30 -0.31 1.44
N LEU A 121 -17.24 0.48 1.30
CA LEU A 121 -16.25 0.30 0.25
C LEU A 121 -15.43 -0.97 0.51
N ALA A 122 -15.08 -1.25 1.76
CA ALA A 122 -14.41 -2.48 2.17
C ALA A 122 -15.22 -3.74 1.82
N GLU A 123 -16.55 -3.70 2.04
CA GLU A 123 -17.42 -4.80 1.63
C GLU A 123 -17.39 -5.05 0.13
N ILE A 124 -17.28 -3.99 -0.67
CA ILE A 124 -17.14 -4.12 -2.12
C ILE A 124 -15.77 -4.72 -2.47
N PHE A 125 -14.67 -4.21 -1.89
CA PHE A 125 -13.34 -4.73 -2.15
C PHE A 125 -13.21 -6.22 -1.83
N ALA A 126 -13.86 -6.69 -0.77
CA ALA A 126 -13.91 -8.11 -0.42
C ALA A 126 -14.66 -9.00 -1.45
N THR A 127 -15.39 -8.42 -2.41
CA THR A 127 -16.08 -9.21 -3.47
C THR A 127 -15.20 -9.57 -4.66
N GLY A 128 -13.98 -9.03 -4.75
CA GLY A 128 -13.06 -9.34 -5.84
C GLY A 128 -12.72 -10.84 -5.86
N LYS A 129 -12.70 -11.42 -7.05
CA LYS A 129 -12.50 -12.87 -7.23
C LYS A 129 -11.12 -13.35 -6.72
N TYR A 130 -10.11 -12.49 -6.86
CA TYR A 130 -8.74 -12.76 -6.42
C TYR A 130 -8.32 -11.84 -5.26
N ALA A 131 -9.26 -11.08 -4.70
CA ALA A 131 -9.01 -10.24 -3.55
C ALA A 131 -8.73 -11.07 -2.30
N VAL A 132 -7.63 -10.78 -1.63
CA VAL A 132 -7.27 -11.25 -0.30
C VAL A 132 -7.45 -10.07 0.62
N PHE A 133 -8.68 -9.87 1.08
CA PHE A 133 -9.07 -8.69 1.83
C PHE A 133 -10.23 -8.98 2.78
N THR A 134 -10.14 -8.42 3.97
CA THR A 134 -11.22 -8.40 4.96
C THR A 134 -11.32 -7.03 5.60
N LYS A 135 -12.49 -6.70 6.10
CA LYS A 135 -12.70 -5.52 6.95
C LYS A 135 -11.90 -5.60 8.24
N GLY A 136 -11.67 -6.82 8.74
CA GLY A 136 -11.08 -7.06 10.05
C GLY A 136 -11.92 -6.47 11.19
N ARG A 137 -11.32 -6.29 12.35
CA ARG A 137 -11.88 -5.43 13.39
C ARG A 137 -11.77 -3.97 12.98
N TYR A 138 -12.77 -3.16 13.32
CA TYR A 138 -12.86 -1.74 13.01
C TYR A 138 -13.66 -1.02 14.11
N GLU A 139 -13.78 0.31 14.03
CA GLU A 139 -14.39 1.14 15.07
C GLU A 139 -15.80 0.68 15.52
N HIS A 140 -16.60 0.15 14.58
CA HIS A 140 -17.96 -0.35 14.86
C HIS A 140 -18.04 -1.88 15.04
N SER A 141 -16.90 -2.55 15.26
CA SER A 141 -16.89 -3.98 15.55
C SER A 141 -17.60 -4.28 16.88
N PRO A 142 -18.43 -5.35 16.96
CA PRO A 142 -19.15 -5.68 18.18
C PRO A 142 -18.24 -6.06 19.35
N GLN A 143 -17.05 -6.53 19.06
CA GLN A 143 -16.06 -6.97 20.06
C GLN A 143 -14.70 -6.37 19.71
N ASN A 144 -14.02 -5.86 20.73
CA ASN A 144 -12.67 -5.31 20.64
C ASN A 144 -12.46 -4.40 19.42
N PRO A 145 -13.24 -3.28 19.29
CA PRO A 145 -13.09 -2.37 18.17
C PRO A 145 -11.67 -1.78 18.13
N ILE A 146 -11.17 -1.54 16.93
CA ILE A 146 -9.91 -0.80 16.68
C ILE A 146 -10.14 0.25 15.60
N ALA A 147 -9.33 1.29 15.57
CA ALA A 147 -9.39 2.33 14.56
C ALA A 147 -9.15 1.77 13.14
N GLY A 148 -9.64 2.48 12.14
CA GLY A 148 -9.49 2.13 10.72
C GLY A 148 -10.33 0.94 10.27
N VAL A 149 -10.22 0.62 8.98
CA VAL A 149 -10.95 -0.47 8.32
C VAL A 149 -10.00 -1.23 7.41
N GLY A 150 -9.97 -2.55 7.51
CA GLY A 150 -9.07 -3.39 6.71
C GLY A 150 -7.70 -3.57 7.36
N ASN A 151 -7.67 -3.66 8.70
CA ASN A 151 -6.51 -4.13 9.43
C ASN A 151 -6.52 -5.67 9.41
N PHE A 152 -5.57 -6.29 8.72
CA PHE A 152 -5.50 -7.75 8.60
C PHE A 152 -4.08 -8.24 8.32
N VAL A 153 -3.87 -9.54 8.47
CA VAL A 153 -2.60 -10.21 8.16
C VAL A 153 -2.79 -11.21 7.03
N LEU A 154 -1.87 -11.19 6.08
CA LEU A 154 -1.68 -12.26 5.11
C LEU A 154 -0.38 -12.99 5.43
N ASP A 155 -0.47 -14.20 5.96
CA ASP A 155 0.69 -15.04 6.20
C ASP A 155 1.09 -15.76 4.90
N LEU A 156 2.29 -15.48 4.40
CA LEU A 156 2.92 -16.31 3.37
C LEU A 156 3.51 -17.53 4.04
N THR A 157 3.07 -18.73 3.63
CA THR A 157 3.43 -20.00 4.27
C THR A 157 4.09 -20.94 3.29
N ASP A 158 4.87 -21.89 3.81
CA ASP A 158 5.35 -23.02 3.02
C ASP A 158 4.27 -24.12 2.88
N GLY A 159 4.63 -25.21 2.22
CA GLY A 159 3.74 -26.37 2.02
C GLY A 159 3.36 -27.11 3.29
N GLU A 160 4.07 -26.89 4.40
CA GLU A 160 3.78 -27.45 5.73
C GLU A 160 2.94 -26.51 6.59
N GLY A 161 2.64 -25.31 6.07
CA GLY A 161 1.86 -24.27 6.78
C GLY A 161 2.67 -23.44 7.76
N ARG A 162 4.01 -23.53 7.75
CA ARG A 162 4.87 -22.64 8.55
C ARG A 162 4.85 -21.25 7.95
N VAL A 163 4.69 -20.24 8.78
CA VAL A 163 4.73 -18.84 8.36
C VAL A 163 6.17 -18.46 8.02
N LEU A 164 6.37 -18.03 6.77
CA LEU A 164 7.64 -17.55 6.25
C LEU A 164 7.76 -16.03 6.34
N LEU A 165 6.69 -15.32 5.98
CA LEU A 165 6.65 -13.87 5.93
C LEU A 165 5.22 -13.35 6.14
N PRO A 166 4.92 -12.76 7.29
CA PRO A 166 3.65 -12.07 7.52
C PRO A 166 3.63 -10.72 6.79
N LEU A 167 2.54 -10.44 6.07
CA LEU A 167 2.22 -9.17 5.47
C LEU A 167 1.11 -8.51 6.29
N ILE A 168 1.46 -7.52 7.10
CA ILE A 168 0.53 -6.77 7.95
C ILE A 168 -0.05 -5.63 7.13
N HIS A 169 -1.37 -5.56 7.01
CA HIS A 169 -2.07 -4.48 6.34
C HIS A 169 -2.73 -3.61 7.40
N LEU A 170 -2.49 -2.30 7.34
CA LEU A 170 -3.02 -1.32 8.29
C LEU A 170 -3.70 -0.18 7.55
N ASP A 171 -4.86 0.22 8.02
CA ASP A 171 -5.47 1.48 7.60
C ASP A 171 -4.80 2.64 8.36
N SER A 172 -4.04 3.47 7.68
CA SER A 172 -3.43 4.66 8.27
C SER A 172 -4.41 5.83 8.45
N ASN A 173 -5.70 5.54 8.34
CA ASN A 173 -6.82 6.47 8.46
C ASN A 173 -6.85 7.52 7.33
N MET A 174 -7.39 8.72 7.57
CA MET A 174 -7.54 9.74 6.52
C MET A 174 -7.07 11.11 7.01
N TYR A 175 -7.93 11.80 7.76
CA TYR A 175 -7.68 13.13 8.29
C TYR A 175 -7.94 13.12 9.79
N GLY A 176 -7.09 13.81 10.55
CA GLY A 176 -7.25 13.96 11.98
C GLY A 176 -8.61 14.61 12.32
N ASP A 177 -9.27 14.13 13.38
CA ASP A 177 -10.60 14.57 13.84
C ASP A 177 -11.69 14.54 12.73
N GLY A 178 -11.47 13.76 11.68
CA GLY A 178 -12.40 13.59 10.57
C GLY A 178 -12.53 14.81 9.62
N TRP A 179 -11.65 15.82 9.74
CA TRP A 179 -11.69 17.03 8.94
C TRP A 179 -10.41 17.26 8.12
N PHE A 180 -10.58 17.59 6.86
CA PHE A 180 -9.49 17.90 5.92
C PHE A 180 -8.49 18.96 6.46
N PHE A 181 -8.93 19.91 7.24
CA PHE A 181 -8.08 20.98 7.79
C PHE A 181 -7.32 20.58 9.05
N SER A 182 -7.58 19.44 9.65
CA SER A 182 -6.89 18.96 10.86
C SER A 182 -5.55 18.24 10.57
N GLY A 183 -5.16 18.18 9.29
CA GLY A 183 -3.98 17.44 8.84
C GLY A 183 -4.26 15.94 8.68
N PHE A 184 -3.23 15.21 8.26
CA PHE A 184 -3.35 13.76 8.09
C PHE A 184 -3.43 13.03 9.43
N ASP A 185 -4.15 11.93 9.44
CA ASP A 185 -4.19 11.01 10.56
C ASP A 185 -3.02 10.01 10.49
N CYS A 186 -3.04 8.98 11.30
CA CYS A 186 -1.96 8.00 11.43
C CYS A 186 -2.50 6.64 11.90
N ILE A 187 -1.63 5.66 12.05
CA ILE A 187 -1.94 4.42 12.75
C ILE A 187 -2.15 4.72 14.22
N HIS A 188 -3.30 4.42 14.79
CA HIS A 188 -3.66 4.69 16.18
C HIS A 188 -3.02 3.68 17.15
N GLU A 189 -3.08 3.99 18.46
CA GLU A 189 -2.46 3.17 19.51
C GLU A 189 -3.05 1.76 19.56
N ASP A 190 -4.36 1.62 19.41
CA ASP A 190 -5.07 0.34 19.38
C ASP A 190 -4.70 -0.53 18.17
N GLN A 191 -4.52 0.09 16.99
CA GLN A 191 -3.98 -0.58 15.79
C GLN A 191 -2.52 -1.01 16.01
N THR A 192 -1.75 -0.16 16.70
CA THR A 192 -0.36 -0.45 17.06
C THR A 192 -0.27 -1.65 17.96
N ASP A 193 -1.07 -1.69 19.04
CA ASP A 193 -1.11 -2.80 19.97
C ASP A 193 -1.56 -4.10 19.30
N TRP A 194 -2.58 -4.02 18.43
CA TRP A 194 -3.01 -5.14 17.59
C TRP A 194 -1.87 -5.64 16.68
N CYS A 195 -1.14 -4.73 16.04
CA CYS A 195 -0.01 -5.12 15.21
C CYS A 195 1.08 -5.84 16.01
N MET A 196 1.43 -5.31 17.19
CA MET A 196 2.42 -5.96 18.08
C MET A 196 1.96 -7.34 18.54
N GLU A 197 0.66 -7.51 18.85
CA GLU A 197 0.07 -8.83 19.14
C GLU A 197 0.29 -9.79 17.99
N LYS A 198 -0.08 -9.40 16.74
CA LYS A 198 0.07 -10.24 15.55
C LYS A 198 1.53 -10.60 15.24
N LEU A 199 2.46 -9.69 15.48
CA LEU A 199 3.90 -9.95 15.35
C LEU A 199 4.40 -10.95 16.39
N ASN A 200 3.96 -10.79 17.67
CA ASN A 200 4.35 -11.67 18.77
C ASN A 200 3.79 -13.08 18.66
N GLU A 201 2.64 -13.26 18.01
CA GLU A 201 2.09 -14.59 17.69
C GLU A 201 2.99 -15.36 16.73
N ARG A 202 3.59 -14.67 15.75
CA ARG A 202 4.32 -15.29 14.64
C ARG A 202 5.81 -15.42 14.88
N LYS A 203 6.44 -14.38 15.47
CA LYS A 203 7.88 -14.33 15.81
C LYS A 203 8.80 -14.62 14.62
N VAL A 204 8.44 -14.10 13.46
CA VAL A 204 9.24 -14.12 12.24
C VAL A 204 9.29 -12.71 11.63
N PRO A 205 10.33 -12.36 10.86
CA PRO A 205 10.40 -11.07 10.19
C PRO A 205 9.14 -10.77 9.37
N ALA A 206 8.59 -9.56 9.49
CA ALA A 206 7.33 -9.16 8.89
C ALA A 206 7.45 -7.87 8.09
N MET A 207 6.50 -7.68 7.15
CA MET A 207 6.29 -6.45 6.39
C MET A 207 5.01 -5.77 6.83
N ALA A 208 4.98 -4.44 6.87
CA ALA A 208 3.76 -3.66 7.04
C ALA A 208 3.48 -2.82 5.79
N PHE A 209 2.20 -2.77 5.39
CA PHE A 209 1.70 -2.00 4.26
C PHE A 209 0.60 -1.06 4.76
N PHE A 210 0.77 0.22 4.50
CA PHE A 210 -0.21 1.26 4.79
C PHE A 210 0.01 2.46 3.88
N HIS A 211 -0.90 3.44 3.89
CA HIS A 211 -0.84 4.52 2.91
C HIS A 211 0.06 5.68 3.35
N MET A 212 -0.26 6.31 4.48
CA MET A 212 0.46 7.50 4.94
C MET A 212 1.75 7.13 5.67
N PRO A 213 2.91 7.76 5.34
CA PRO A 213 4.18 7.43 5.93
C PRO A 213 4.25 7.77 7.43
N PRO A 214 5.04 7.04 8.23
CA PRO A 214 5.28 7.41 9.62
C PRO A 214 6.19 8.65 9.71
N ALA A 215 6.04 9.44 10.78
CA ALA A 215 6.81 10.66 10.99
C ALA A 215 8.33 10.42 11.02
N GLU A 216 8.73 9.25 11.48
CA GLU A 216 10.13 8.82 11.56
C GLU A 216 10.80 8.70 10.19
N PHE A 217 10.04 8.62 9.12
CA PHE A 217 10.60 8.67 7.77
C PHE A 217 11.28 10.02 7.49
N LYS A 218 10.64 11.13 7.90
CA LYS A 218 11.22 12.47 7.83
C LYS A 218 12.41 12.62 8.77
N GLU A 219 12.29 12.15 10.02
CA GLU A 219 13.40 12.17 10.99
C GLU A 219 14.64 11.47 10.43
N ALA A 220 14.46 10.27 9.89
CA ALA A 220 15.53 9.49 9.31
C ALA A 220 16.16 10.19 8.08
N TYR A 221 15.34 10.79 7.21
CA TYR A 221 15.83 11.55 6.06
C TYR A 221 16.68 12.76 6.49
N GLU A 222 16.24 13.53 7.49
CA GLU A 222 17.00 14.66 8.02
C GLU A 222 18.32 14.22 8.63
N LYS A 223 18.34 13.12 9.40
CA LYS A 223 19.57 12.52 9.93
C LYS A 223 20.52 12.09 8.81
N MET A 224 20.03 11.43 7.79
CA MET A 224 20.80 11.01 6.62
C MET A 224 21.48 12.21 5.94
N LYS A 225 20.77 13.32 5.75
CA LYS A 225 21.34 14.57 5.17
C LYS A 225 22.46 15.16 6.01
N LEU A 226 22.42 14.97 7.33
CA LEU A 226 23.48 15.41 8.25
C LEU A 226 24.66 14.42 8.33
N GLY A 227 24.62 13.32 7.58
CA GLY A 227 25.66 12.29 7.57
C GLY A 227 25.61 11.36 8.78
N ASP A 228 24.48 11.22 9.42
CA ASP A 228 24.28 10.27 10.53
C ASP A 228 24.30 8.83 10.01
N HIS A 229 25.32 8.08 10.39
CA HIS A 229 25.53 6.69 9.98
C HIS A 229 24.53 5.69 10.62
N SER A 230 23.65 6.13 11.52
CA SER A 230 22.55 5.30 12.03
C SER A 230 21.45 5.07 11.00
N VAL A 231 21.46 5.83 9.88
CA VAL A 231 20.54 5.69 8.76
C VAL A 231 21.29 5.16 7.55
N ILE A 232 20.77 4.10 6.95
CA ILE A 232 21.30 3.51 5.73
C ILE A 232 20.43 3.98 4.56
N TYR A 233 21.02 4.68 3.60
CA TYR A 233 20.37 4.98 2.33
C TYR A 233 20.32 3.72 1.45
N GLU A 234 19.16 3.36 0.97
CA GLU A 234 18.95 2.19 0.12
C GLU A 234 18.80 2.60 -1.36
N HIS A 235 17.80 3.42 -1.65
CA HIS A 235 17.57 3.97 -2.99
C HIS A 235 16.56 5.12 -2.99
N GLY A 236 16.37 5.74 -4.17
CA GLY A 236 15.31 6.71 -4.42
C GLY A 236 15.61 8.12 -3.92
N SER A 237 14.60 8.95 -3.84
CA SER A 237 14.73 10.37 -3.47
C SER A 237 13.41 10.93 -2.95
N ILE A 238 13.49 12.09 -2.29
CA ILE A 238 12.35 12.96 -2.03
C ILE A 238 12.20 13.89 -3.23
N GLY A 239 11.09 13.78 -3.94
CA GLY A 239 10.78 14.57 -5.13
C GLY A 239 9.71 15.64 -4.90
N GLU A 240 9.03 15.61 -3.76
CA GLU A 240 8.05 16.64 -3.40
C GLU A 240 8.73 17.99 -3.18
N LYS A 241 7.98 19.06 -3.50
CA LYS A 241 8.46 20.43 -3.35
C LYS A 241 8.81 20.73 -1.90
N ASP A 242 9.92 21.45 -1.69
CA ASP A 242 10.44 21.83 -0.37
C ASP A 242 10.70 20.62 0.56
N GLU A 243 11.03 19.47 -0.03
CA GLU A 243 11.26 18.20 0.67
C GLU A 243 10.08 17.83 1.59
N TYR A 244 8.86 17.98 1.07
CA TYR A 244 7.64 17.74 1.83
C TYR A 244 7.43 16.25 2.12
N PHE A 245 6.91 15.99 3.32
CA PHE A 245 6.43 14.69 3.78
C PHE A 245 4.99 14.85 4.27
N GLY A 246 4.08 14.08 3.68
CA GLY A 246 2.66 14.00 4.06
C GLY A 246 2.44 13.18 5.33
N ILE A 247 3.13 13.54 6.40
CA ILE A 247 3.07 12.85 7.69
C ILE A 247 2.02 13.46 8.60
N SER A 248 1.52 12.65 9.54
CA SER A 248 0.68 13.14 10.63
C SER A 248 1.47 14.01 11.60
N ASN A 249 0.76 14.98 12.21
CA ASN A 249 1.28 15.72 13.37
C ASN A 249 1.11 14.94 14.69
N ARG A 250 0.46 13.77 14.64
CA ARG A 250 0.30 12.86 15.78
C ARG A 250 1.42 11.83 15.76
N SER A 251 1.89 11.41 16.92
CA SER A 251 2.92 10.38 17.05
C SER A 251 2.40 9.24 17.95
N PRO A 252 1.81 8.19 17.37
CA PRO A 252 1.17 7.10 18.12
C PRO A 252 2.15 5.99 18.51
N HIS A 253 3.44 6.24 18.56
CA HIS A 253 4.49 5.30 18.95
C HIS A 253 4.55 3.98 18.12
N PHE A 254 3.92 3.95 16.94
CA PHE A 254 3.93 2.75 16.08
C PHE A 254 5.35 2.32 15.72
N PHE A 255 6.18 3.27 15.30
CA PHE A 255 7.55 2.99 14.88
C PHE A 255 8.43 2.54 16.06
N GLU A 256 8.38 3.25 17.19
CA GLU A 256 9.15 2.90 18.38
C GLU A 256 8.76 1.51 18.92
N LYS A 257 7.45 1.23 19.07
CA LYS A 257 6.99 -0.10 19.48
C LYS A 257 7.41 -1.20 18.49
N SER A 258 7.45 -0.89 17.21
CA SER A 258 7.93 -1.83 16.17
C SER A 258 9.43 -2.11 16.29
N VAL A 259 10.23 -1.08 16.61
CA VAL A 259 11.67 -1.24 16.88
C VAL A 259 11.88 -2.12 18.12
N ASP A 260 11.17 -1.84 19.21
CA ASP A 260 11.27 -2.59 20.46
C ASP A 260 10.81 -4.05 20.31
N ASN A 261 9.76 -4.28 19.51
CA ASN A 261 9.24 -5.61 19.20
C ASN A 261 10.24 -6.44 18.38
N GLY A 262 10.92 -5.82 17.44
CA GLY A 262 12.02 -6.39 16.66
C GLY A 262 11.61 -7.32 15.51
N TRP A 263 10.34 -7.64 15.31
CA TRP A 263 9.88 -8.51 14.21
C TRP A 263 9.48 -7.75 12.95
N LEU A 264 9.00 -6.49 13.06
CA LEU A 264 8.75 -5.67 11.88
C LEU A 264 10.09 -5.22 11.27
N LYS A 265 10.34 -5.56 10.02
CA LYS A 265 11.60 -5.25 9.32
C LYS A 265 11.41 -4.32 8.12
N TRP A 266 10.22 -4.30 7.53
CA TRP A 266 9.95 -3.51 6.33
C TRP A 266 8.61 -2.80 6.43
N ILE A 267 8.58 -1.53 6.05
CA ILE A 267 7.40 -0.69 5.93
C ILE A 267 7.31 -0.18 4.49
N PHE A 268 6.11 -0.31 3.91
CA PHE A 268 5.80 0.18 2.57
C PHE A 268 4.61 1.13 2.65
N CYS A 269 4.78 2.34 2.12
CA CYS A 269 3.76 3.37 2.07
C CYS A 269 3.60 3.98 0.67
N GLY A 270 2.61 4.85 0.49
CA GLY A 270 2.36 5.66 -0.70
C GLY A 270 2.24 7.13 -0.35
N HIS A 271 1.14 7.78 -0.77
CA HIS A 271 0.70 9.11 -0.38
C HIS A 271 1.47 10.27 -1.01
N ASP A 272 2.79 10.32 -0.88
CA ASP A 272 3.63 11.39 -1.45
C ASP A 272 4.05 10.98 -2.86
N HIS A 273 3.39 11.54 -3.87
CA HIS A 273 3.44 11.05 -5.26
C HIS A 273 4.81 11.16 -5.93
N LEU A 274 5.66 12.07 -5.47
CA LEU A 274 6.99 12.30 -6.03
C LEU A 274 8.10 11.70 -5.17
N ASN A 275 7.78 11.13 -4.03
CA ASN A 275 8.75 10.47 -3.16
C ASN A 275 8.93 9.02 -3.56
N THR A 276 10.18 8.58 -3.62
CA THR A 276 10.58 7.19 -3.93
C THR A 276 11.66 6.68 -3.00
N LEU A 277 11.94 7.44 -1.95
CA LEU A 277 13.02 7.17 -1.00
C LEU A 277 12.80 5.83 -0.29
N SER A 278 13.86 5.06 -0.19
CA SER A 278 13.97 3.91 0.71
C SER A 278 15.19 4.08 1.58
N LEU A 279 15.03 3.89 2.87
CA LEU A 279 16.11 3.97 3.85
C LEU A 279 15.85 3.01 5.01
N THR A 280 16.91 2.57 5.67
CA THR A 280 16.85 1.76 6.89
C THR A 280 17.23 2.61 8.10
N TYR A 281 16.35 2.66 9.08
CA TYR A 281 16.53 3.37 10.34
C TYR A 281 16.14 2.50 11.52
N LYS A 282 16.97 2.43 12.55
CA LYS A 282 16.75 1.59 13.74
C LYS A 282 16.39 0.12 13.42
N GLY A 283 16.93 -0.42 12.31
CA GLY A 283 16.70 -1.80 11.88
C GLY A 283 15.40 -2.06 11.14
N ILE A 284 14.63 -1.01 10.80
CA ILE A 284 13.43 -1.07 9.96
C ILE A 284 13.69 -0.34 8.64
N ARG A 285 13.50 -1.01 7.51
CA ARG A 285 13.56 -0.39 6.20
C ARG A 285 12.20 0.19 5.85
N MET A 286 12.15 1.50 5.64
CA MET A 286 10.98 2.24 5.18
C MET A 286 11.11 2.56 3.69
N THR A 287 10.06 2.33 2.91
CA THR A 287 10.08 2.48 1.45
C THR A 287 8.82 3.18 0.95
N TYR A 288 8.97 4.30 0.28
CA TYR A 288 7.91 4.88 -0.55
C TYR A 288 7.71 4.05 -1.81
N GLY A 289 6.49 3.63 -2.05
CA GLY A 289 6.08 3.06 -3.33
C GLY A 289 6.09 4.12 -4.44
N MET A 290 6.45 3.73 -5.66
CA MET A 290 6.34 4.61 -6.81
C MET A 290 4.88 4.80 -7.20
N SER A 291 4.40 6.04 -7.21
CA SER A 291 3.03 6.40 -7.59
C SER A 291 2.74 6.12 -9.07
N ILE A 292 1.53 5.67 -9.38
CA ILE A 292 1.03 5.53 -10.77
C ILE A 292 0.34 6.80 -11.26
N ASP A 293 -0.20 7.60 -10.38
CA ASP A 293 -1.16 8.68 -10.61
C ASP A 293 -1.05 9.46 -11.94
N TYR A 294 -2.18 9.55 -12.63
CA TYR A 294 -2.38 10.44 -13.80
C TYR A 294 -3.46 11.50 -13.54
N LEU A 295 -4.24 11.38 -12.46
CA LEU A 295 -5.45 12.17 -12.24
C LEU A 295 -5.38 13.08 -11.01
N GLY A 296 -4.94 12.54 -9.88
CA GLY A 296 -5.00 13.21 -8.58
C GLY A 296 -4.03 14.39 -8.49
N TYR A 297 -2.76 14.16 -8.74
CA TYR A 297 -1.69 15.13 -8.57
C TYR A 297 -1.03 15.52 -9.90
N SER A 298 -1.26 16.76 -10.35
CA SER A 298 -0.77 17.22 -11.66
C SER A 298 0.76 17.40 -11.71
N GLY A 299 1.43 17.53 -10.56
CA GLY A 299 2.88 17.70 -10.47
C GLY A 299 3.67 16.51 -11.02
N ILE A 300 3.16 15.30 -10.85
CA ILE A 300 3.80 14.07 -11.32
C ILE A 300 3.94 14.01 -12.86
N ALA A 301 3.07 14.71 -13.61
CA ALA A 301 3.17 14.76 -15.06
C ALA A 301 4.47 15.40 -15.55
N LYS A 302 5.10 16.25 -14.75
CA LYS A 302 6.39 16.90 -15.06
C LYS A 302 7.58 16.01 -14.67
N GLN A 303 7.37 15.05 -13.79
CA GLN A 303 8.37 14.13 -13.25
C GLN A 303 7.96 12.67 -13.50
N TYR A 304 7.58 12.35 -14.72
CA TYR A 304 7.08 11.04 -15.14
C TYR A 304 8.01 9.85 -14.79
N ILE A 305 9.27 10.08 -14.52
CA ILE A 305 10.21 9.06 -14.06
C ILE A 305 9.86 8.54 -12.66
N GLN A 306 9.06 9.27 -11.91
CA GLN A 306 8.58 8.87 -10.59
C GLN A 306 7.39 7.88 -10.67
N ARG A 307 6.76 7.71 -11.83
CA ARG A 307 5.73 6.69 -12.02
C ARG A 307 6.35 5.33 -12.14
N GLY A 308 5.76 4.37 -11.43
CA GLY A 308 6.25 3.01 -11.47
C GLY A 308 5.58 2.11 -10.45
N ALA A 309 6.32 1.13 -9.99
CA ALA A 309 5.95 0.20 -8.94
C ALA A 309 7.17 -0.13 -8.09
N THR A 310 6.95 -0.75 -6.94
CA THR A 310 8.02 -1.37 -6.16
C THR A 310 7.88 -2.89 -6.27
N LEU A 311 8.93 -3.55 -6.70
CA LEU A 311 9.01 -5.01 -6.72
C LEU A 311 9.74 -5.48 -5.47
N ILE A 312 9.06 -6.32 -4.70
CA ILE A 312 9.59 -6.97 -3.50
C ILE A 312 9.75 -8.45 -3.85
N THR A 313 10.95 -8.97 -3.70
CA THR A 313 11.26 -10.37 -4.01
C THR A 313 11.67 -11.09 -2.74
N HIS A 314 10.84 -12.03 -2.29
CA HIS A 314 11.22 -13.01 -1.28
C HIS A 314 11.97 -14.13 -1.97
N LYS A 315 13.27 -14.22 -1.70
CA LYS A 315 14.16 -15.20 -2.32
C LYS A 315 14.07 -16.55 -1.63
N THR A 316 14.48 -17.57 -2.34
CA THR A 316 14.54 -18.96 -1.82
C THR A 316 15.44 -19.11 -0.60
N ASP A 317 16.42 -18.24 -0.42
CA ASP A 317 17.31 -18.21 0.76
C ASP A 317 16.73 -17.40 1.95
N GLY A 318 15.50 -16.86 1.81
CA GLY A 318 14.83 -16.04 2.81
C GLY A 318 15.19 -14.56 2.78
N ASN A 319 16.12 -14.13 1.93
CA ASN A 319 16.44 -12.70 1.76
C ASN A 319 15.33 -11.96 1.05
N ILE A 320 15.23 -10.64 1.32
CA ILE A 320 14.27 -9.75 0.68
C ILE A 320 15.02 -8.73 -0.17
N ASP A 321 14.74 -8.74 -1.48
CA ASP A 321 15.15 -7.66 -2.38
C ASP A 321 14.00 -6.69 -2.59
N ILE A 322 14.30 -5.39 -2.60
CA ILE A 322 13.32 -4.32 -2.87
C ILE A 322 13.88 -3.44 -3.98
N THR A 323 13.18 -3.40 -5.11
CA THR A 323 13.64 -2.74 -6.34
C THR A 323 12.56 -1.81 -6.88
N MET A 324 12.95 -0.59 -7.21
CA MET A 324 12.10 0.32 -7.99
C MET A 324 11.95 -0.19 -9.44
N VAL A 325 10.74 -0.14 -9.96
CA VAL A 325 10.42 -0.46 -11.36
C VAL A 325 9.83 0.79 -12.04
N PRO A 326 10.68 1.74 -12.48
CA PRO A 326 10.21 2.96 -13.10
C PRO A 326 9.48 2.70 -14.42
N LEU A 327 8.33 3.32 -14.62
CA LEU A 327 7.53 3.21 -15.83
C LEU A 327 8.31 3.65 -17.09
N THR A 328 9.23 4.60 -16.94
CA THR A 328 10.07 5.09 -18.06
C THR A 328 10.98 4.04 -18.64
N THR A 329 11.32 3.00 -17.89
CA THR A 329 12.12 1.87 -18.36
C THR A 329 11.27 0.71 -18.88
N VAL A 330 9.95 0.76 -18.65
CA VAL A 330 8.99 -0.33 -18.88
C VAL A 330 8.06 -0.02 -20.05
N VAL A 331 7.55 1.21 -20.11
CA VAL A 331 6.49 1.63 -21.05
C VAL A 331 7.04 2.63 -22.06
N SER A 332 6.56 2.52 -23.29
CA SER A 332 6.94 3.42 -24.38
C SER A 332 6.60 4.90 -24.10
N THR A 333 7.24 5.80 -24.80
CA THR A 333 7.04 7.27 -24.71
C THR A 333 5.58 7.72 -24.86
N ARG A 334 4.71 6.90 -25.48
CA ARG A 334 3.27 7.21 -25.62
C ARG A 334 2.51 7.26 -24.29
N VAL A 335 3.02 6.63 -23.26
CA VAL A 335 2.42 6.65 -21.91
C VAL A 335 2.93 7.84 -21.08
N ARG A 336 4.04 8.45 -21.50
CA ARG A 336 4.68 9.56 -20.78
C ARG A 336 3.94 10.89 -20.96
N GLY A 337 3.26 11.06 -22.09
CA GLY A 337 2.65 12.33 -22.47
C GLY A 337 1.17 12.38 -22.10
N ALA A 338 0.83 12.61 -20.87
CA ALA A 338 -0.53 12.95 -20.49
C ALA A 338 -0.64 14.37 -19.97
#